data_27a2f1b99593ed99e9b2d15803b638c9
#
_entry.id   27a2f1b99593ed99e9b2d15803b638c9
#
_cell.length_a   1.000
_cell.length_b   1.000
_cell.length_c   1.000
_cell.angle_alpha   90.00
_cell.angle_beta   90.00
_cell.angle_gamma   90.00
#
_symmetry.space_group_name_H-M   'P 1'
#
loop_
_entity.id
_entity.type
_entity.pdbx_description
1 polymer ?
#
loop_
_entity_poly.entity_id
_entity_poly.type
_entity_poly.pdbx_seq_one_letter_code
_entity_poly.pdbx_strand_id
1 'polypeptide(L)'
;MYRITIRLNAMLWVAFATMVCLSPLPAHAQPATVADQAPPGPTRLLRFADISKDKVVFAYAGDLWIAAREGGAARRLTSHVGDELYPKFSPDGKWIAFTGEYDGNPDVYVISVEGGEPKRLT
;
A
#
# COMPACT_ATOMS: atom_id res chain seq x y z
N MET A 1 -7.98 87.80 22.77
CA MET A 1 -6.98 87.06 23.56
C MET A 1 -7.54 85.69 23.84
N TYR A 2 -7.27 84.71 23.02
CA TYR A 2 -7.71 83.30 23.24
C TYR A 2 -6.51 82.50 23.71
N ARG A 3 -6.64 81.94 24.91
CA ARG A 3 -5.67 80.97 25.46
C ARG A 3 -6.03 79.58 24.97
N ILE A 4 -5.21 79.03 24.16
CA ILE A 4 -5.32 77.63 23.77
C ILE A 4 -4.63 76.75 24.82
N THR A 5 -5.45 75.96 25.56
CA THR A 5 -4.94 75.02 26.52
C THR A 5 -4.79 73.62 25.80
N ILE A 6 -3.52 73.27 25.56
CA ILE A 6 -3.21 71.96 24.99
C ILE A 6 -3.31 70.88 26.12
N ARG A 7 -4.31 70.03 26.06
CA ARG A 7 -4.38 68.87 26.91
C ARG A 7 -3.51 67.76 26.36
N LEU A 8 -2.50 67.42 27.11
CA LEU A 8 -1.62 66.28 26.81
C LEU A 8 -2.37 65.01 27.13
N ASN A 9 -2.87 64.30 26.11
CA ASN A 9 -3.44 62.96 26.30
C ASN A 9 -2.29 61.93 26.39
N ALA A 10 -2.14 61.36 27.57
CA ALA A 10 -1.28 60.21 27.78
C ALA A 10 -1.81 59.03 26.98
N MET A 11 -1.11 58.66 25.92
CA MET A 11 -1.44 57.53 25.07
C MET A 11 -0.95 56.26 25.79
N LEU A 12 -1.91 55.54 26.38
CA LEU A 12 -1.68 54.28 27.03
C LEU A 12 -1.40 53.22 25.94
N TRP A 13 -0.14 52.79 25.79
CA TRP A 13 0.23 51.71 24.92
C TRP A 13 -0.22 50.38 25.55
N VAL A 14 -1.36 49.85 25.08
CA VAL A 14 -1.75 48.49 25.36
C VAL A 14 -0.94 47.60 24.44
N ALA A 15 0.06 46.91 25.01
CA ALA A 15 0.79 45.88 24.31
C ALA A 15 -0.14 44.68 24.10
N PHE A 16 -0.66 44.54 22.89
CA PHE A 16 -1.34 43.37 22.43
C PHE A 16 -0.27 42.26 22.20
N ALA A 17 -0.05 41.43 23.19
CA ALA A 17 0.70 40.19 23.02
C ALA A 17 -0.13 39.26 22.13
N THR A 18 0.14 39.26 20.84
CA THR A 18 -0.38 38.24 19.92
C THR A 18 0.29 36.88 20.25
N MET A 19 -0.39 36.12 21.08
CA MET A 19 -0.06 34.73 21.33
C MET A 19 -0.35 33.95 20.02
N VAL A 20 0.71 33.76 19.24
CA VAL A 20 0.66 32.87 18.07
C VAL A 20 0.43 31.47 18.60
N CYS A 21 -0.81 31.02 18.53
CA CYS A 21 -1.21 29.66 18.79
C CYS A 21 -0.58 28.79 17.68
N LEU A 22 0.58 28.20 17.95
CA LEU A 22 1.22 27.21 17.06
C LEU A 22 0.33 25.97 17.12
N SER A 23 -0.67 25.90 16.25
CA SER A 23 -1.45 24.70 16.07
C SER A 23 -0.50 23.61 15.56
N PRO A 24 -0.40 22.42 16.20
CA PRO A 24 0.36 21.35 15.62
C PRO A 24 -0.26 21.00 14.27
N LEU A 25 0.55 21.02 13.22
CA LEU A 25 0.17 20.51 11.91
C LEU A 25 -0.35 19.08 12.09
N PRO A 26 -1.47 18.71 11.47
CA PRO A 26 -1.90 17.33 11.50
C PRO A 26 -0.75 16.48 10.97
N ALA A 27 -0.29 15.54 11.80
CA ALA A 27 0.65 14.53 11.36
C ALA A 27 0.03 13.90 10.11
N HIS A 28 0.67 14.09 8.96
CA HIS A 28 0.32 13.37 7.76
C HIS A 28 0.39 11.89 8.15
N ALA A 29 -0.76 11.25 8.21
CA ALA A 29 -0.82 9.79 8.28
C ALA A 29 -0.02 9.31 7.06
N GLN A 30 1.19 8.83 7.30
CA GLN A 30 1.92 8.13 6.26
C GLN A 30 1.00 7.01 5.78
N PRO A 31 0.75 6.90 4.49
CA PRO A 31 0.03 5.73 3.98
C PRO A 31 0.76 4.52 4.52
N ALA A 32 0.00 3.59 5.10
CA ALA A 32 0.53 2.37 5.68
C ALA A 32 1.55 1.78 4.72
N THR A 33 2.80 1.86 5.08
CA THR A 33 3.91 1.32 4.30
C THR A 33 3.72 -0.17 4.28
N VAL A 34 3.14 -0.61 3.20
CA VAL A 34 3.24 -1.90 2.52
C VAL A 34 4.04 -2.93 3.32
N ALA A 35 3.39 -3.48 4.36
CA ALA A 35 3.93 -4.64 5.09
C ALA A 35 3.91 -5.92 4.24
N ASP A 36 3.54 -5.79 2.96
CA ASP A 36 3.26 -6.90 2.03
C ASP A 36 4.22 -6.92 0.82
N GLN A 37 5.40 -6.30 0.96
CA GLN A 37 6.43 -6.37 -0.08
C GLN A 37 7.43 -7.48 0.24
N ALA A 38 7.88 -8.17 -0.81
CA ALA A 38 8.97 -9.12 -0.70
C ALA A 38 10.19 -8.45 -0.02
N PRO A 39 10.88 -9.15 0.90
CA PRO A 39 12.04 -8.60 1.59
C PRO A 39 13.12 -8.19 0.58
N PRO A 40 13.83 -7.05 0.81
CA PRO A 40 14.92 -6.63 -0.06
C PRO A 40 16.07 -7.63 0.03
N GLY A 41 16.40 -8.23 -1.11
CA GLY A 41 17.50 -9.16 -1.21
C GLY A 41 17.41 -10.04 -2.48
N PRO A 42 18.44 -10.78 -2.85
CA PRO A 42 18.36 -11.72 -3.95
C PRO A 42 17.41 -12.87 -3.58
N THR A 43 16.18 -12.77 -4.04
CA THR A 43 15.16 -13.83 -3.90
C THR A 43 15.54 -15.01 -4.78
N ARG A 44 16.18 -16.02 -4.21
CA ARG A 44 16.61 -17.23 -4.91
C ARG A 44 15.58 -18.34 -4.95
N LEU A 45 14.41 -18.15 -4.30
CA LEU A 45 13.39 -19.19 -4.11
C LEU A 45 12.08 -18.90 -4.85
N LEU A 46 12.12 -18.05 -5.86
CA LEU A 46 10.99 -17.84 -6.76
C LEU A 46 10.74 -19.10 -7.59
N ARG A 47 9.49 -19.55 -7.64
CA ARG A 47 9.08 -20.76 -8.36
C ARG A 47 7.86 -20.48 -9.23
N PHE A 48 7.71 -21.27 -10.28
CA PHE A 48 6.50 -21.35 -11.10
C PHE A 48 6.02 -20.00 -11.62
N ALA A 49 6.95 -19.19 -12.13
CA ALA A 49 6.60 -17.89 -12.68
C ALA A 49 5.78 -18.02 -13.96
N ASP A 50 4.81 -17.12 -14.13
CA ASP A 50 4.09 -16.89 -15.38
C ASP A 50 4.06 -15.40 -15.71
N ILE A 51 3.94 -15.07 -17.00
CA ILE A 51 4.05 -13.71 -17.50
C ILE A 51 2.84 -13.33 -18.35
N SER A 52 2.27 -12.19 -18.09
CA SER A 52 1.28 -11.53 -18.93
C SER A 52 1.90 -10.32 -19.63
N LYS A 53 1.07 -9.49 -20.28
CA LYS A 53 1.53 -8.32 -21.05
C LYS A 53 2.44 -7.38 -20.24
N ASP A 54 2.01 -7.04 -19.04
CA ASP A 54 2.60 -6.01 -18.16
C ASP A 54 2.92 -6.53 -16.75
N LYS A 55 2.63 -7.79 -16.45
CA LYS A 55 2.76 -8.37 -15.11
C LYS A 55 3.46 -9.72 -15.12
N VAL A 56 4.10 -10.04 -14.00
CA VAL A 56 4.67 -11.35 -13.69
C VAL A 56 4.02 -11.82 -12.40
N VAL A 57 3.57 -13.06 -12.37
CA VAL A 57 3.13 -13.75 -11.15
C VAL A 57 4.10 -14.88 -10.84
N PHE A 58 4.33 -15.16 -9.57
CA PHE A 58 5.22 -16.25 -9.14
C PHE A 58 4.85 -16.71 -7.74
N ALA A 59 5.26 -17.94 -7.40
CA ALA A 59 5.15 -18.47 -6.04
C ALA A 59 6.44 -18.14 -5.26
N TYR A 60 6.28 -17.65 -4.03
CA TYR A 60 7.36 -17.41 -3.09
C TYR A 60 6.87 -17.60 -1.66
N ALA A 61 7.62 -18.40 -0.87
CA ALA A 61 7.34 -18.69 0.54
C ALA A 61 5.91 -19.23 0.80
N GLY A 62 5.38 -20.05 -0.12
CA GLY A 62 4.05 -20.63 -0.01
C GLY A 62 2.93 -19.80 -0.63
N ASP A 63 3.16 -18.53 -0.95
CA ASP A 63 2.15 -17.61 -1.46
C ASP A 63 2.40 -17.18 -2.90
N LEU A 64 1.36 -16.59 -3.52
CA LEU A 64 1.49 -15.95 -4.83
C LEU A 64 1.86 -14.48 -4.68
N TRP A 65 2.77 -14.06 -5.52
CA TRP A 65 3.24 -12.69 -5.63
C TRP A 65 3.13 -12.18 -7.05
N ILE A 66 2.83 -10.90 -7.20
CA ILE A 66 2.70 -10.25 -8.49
C ILE A 66 3.57 -8.99 -8.56
N ALA A 67 4.20 -8.75 -9.69
CA ALA A 67 5.03 -7.58 -9.94
C ALA A 67 4.78 -7.05 -11.36
N ALA A 68 5.19 -5.81 -11.61
CA ALA A 68 5.27 -5.30 -12.96
C ALA A 68 6.37 -6.03 -13.75
N ARG A 69 6.16 -6.26 -15.03
CA ARG A 69 7.13 -6.91 -15.93
C ARG A 69 8.43 -6.13 -16.06
N GLU A 70 8.35 -4.82 -16.00
CA GLU A 70 9.49 -3.90 -16.06
C GLU A 70 10.35 -3.91 -14.79
N GLY A 71 9.91 -4.62 -13.76
CA GLY A 71 10.56 -4.68 -12.45
C GLY A 71 9.91 -3.75 -11.41
N GLY A 72 10.55 -3.65 -10.26
CA GLY A 72 10.04 -2.90 -9.11
C GLY A 72 9.64 -3.79 -7.94
N ALA A 73 8.81 -3.27 -7.04
CA ALA A 73 8.34 -4.01 -5.87
C ALA A 73 7.30 -5.07 -6.26
N ALA A 74 7.46 -6.28 -5.76
CA ALA A 74 6.43 -7.30 -5.81
C ALA A 74 5.40 -7.09 -4.70
N ARG A 75 4.14 -7.34 -5.01
CA ARG A 75 3.03 -7.35 -4.04
C ARG A 75 2.58 -8.78 -3.80
N ARG A 76 2.40 -9.14 -2.56
CA ARG A 76 1.79 -10.41 -2.18
C ARG A 76 0.31 -10.42 -2.62
N LEU A 77 -0.09 -11.46 -3.32
CA LEU A 77 -1.43 -11.56 -3.89
C LEU A 77 -2.36 -12.41 -3.00
N THR A 78 -1.80 -13.44 -2.39
CA THR A 78 -2.51 -14.38 -1.51
C THR A 78 -1.79 -14.47 -0.17
N SER A 79 -2.49 -15.01 0.85
CA SER A 79 -1.96 -15.18 2.20
C SER A 79 -2.74 -16.30 2.90
N HIS A 80 -2.32 -17.54 2.70
CA HIS A 80 -2.93 -18.71 3.34
C HIS A 80 -1.86 -19.60 3.97
N VAL A 81 -2.28 -20.48 4.89
CA VAL A 81 -1.36 -21.42 5.57
C VAL A 81 -0.87 -22.53 4.63
N GLY A 82 -1.71 -22.93 3.65
CA GLY A 82 -1.35 -23.93 2.65
C GLY A 82 -0.53 -23.37 1.50
N ASP A 83 0.17 -24.22 0.78
CA ASP A 83 0.98 -23.85 -0.36
C ASP A 83 0.13 -23.47 -1.57
N GLU A 84 0.57 -22.43 -2.27
CA GLU A 84 -0.02 -21.93 -3.52
C GLU A 84 0.99 -22.02 -4.65
N LEU A 85 0.65 -22.81 -5.66
CA LEU A 85 1.60 -23.24 -6.68
C LEU A 85 1.02 -23.09 -8.08
N TYR A 86 1.90 -23.06 -9.07
CA TYR A 86 1.59 -23.11 -10.50
C TYR A 86 0.63 -22.01 -10.98
N PRO A 87 0.86 -20.73 -10.62
CA PRO A 87 0.03 -19.65 -11.10
C PRO A 87 0.08 -19.53 -12.62
N LYS A 88 -1.08 -19.25 -13.23
CA LYS A 88 -1.24 -19.03 -14.67
C LYS A 88 -2.20 -17.88 -14.94
N PHE A 89 -1.77 -16.90 -15.72
CA PHE A 89 -2.64 -15.84 -16.15
C PHE A 89 -3.72 -16.35 -17.10
N SER A 90 -4.91 -15.78 -17.00
CA SER A 90 -5.92 -15.88 -18.05
C SER A 90 -5.47 -15.16 -19.32
N PRO A 91 -6.00 -15.53 -20.50
CA PRO A 91 -5.61 -14.89 -21.77
C PRO A 91 -5.84 -13.36 -21.82
N ASP A 92 -6.80 -12.86 -21.07
CA ASP A 92 -7.10 -11.43 -20.95
C ASP A 92 -6.23 -10.71 -19.89
N GLY A 93 -5.46 -11.48 -19.09
CA GLY A 93 -4.58 -10.97 -18.04
C GLY A 93 -5.29 -10.45 -16.80
N LYS A 94 -6.59 -10.74 -16.62
CA LYS A 94 -7.39 -10.24 -15.48
C LYS A 94 -7.46 -11.20 -14.31
N TRP A 95 -7.22 -12.47 -14.56
CA TRP A 95 -7.33 -13.54 -13.58
C TRP A 95 -6.06 -14.39 -13.54
N ILE A 96 -5.83 -15.03 -12.42
CA ILE A 96 -4.77 -16.00 -12.19
C ILE A 96 -5.42 -17.27 -11.67
N ALA A 97 -5.24 -18.37 -12.40
CA ALA A 97 -5.56 -19.72 -11.92
C ALA A 97 -4.33 -20.29 -11.20
N PHE A 98 -4.52 -21.04 -10.14
CA PHE A 98 -3.43 -21.64 -9.37
C PHE A 98 -3.90 -22.89 -8.62
N THR A 99 -2.96 -23.69 -8.14
CA THR A 99 -3.23 -24.80 -7.21
C THR A 99 -3.02 -24.31 -5.79
N GLY A 100 -4.03 -24.47 -4.93
CA GLY A 100 -3.95 -24.13 -3.50
C GLY A 100 -4.31 -25.31 -2.62
N GLU A 101 -3.62 -25.45 -1.48
CA GLU A 101 -3.87 -26.49 -0.48
C GLU A 101 -4.59 -25.91 0.74
N TYR A 102 -5.82 -25.43 0.56
CA TYR A 102 -6.55 -24.74 1.62
C TYR A 102 -7.25 -25.67 2.61
N ASP A 103 -7.73 -26.82 2.13
CA ASP A 103 -8.47 -27.79 2.94
C ASP A 103 -7.72 -29.12 3.10
N GLY A 104 -6.39 -29.11 2.96
CA GLY A 104 -5.55 -30.30 3.06
C GLY A 104 -5.45 -31.11 1.78
N ASN A 105 -6.10 -30.69 0.70
CA ASN A 105 -5.98 -31.27 -0.64
C ASN A 105 -5.63 -30.16 -1.64
N PRO A 106 -4.83 -30.48 -2.67
CA PRO A 106 -4.58 -29.54 -3.75
C PRO A 106 -5.80 -29.43 -4.66
N ASP A 107 -6.34 -28.21 -4.76
CA ASP A 107 -7.46 -27.87 -5.62
C ASP A 107 -7.12 -26.69 -6.55
N VAL A 108 -7.89 -26.49 -7.59
CA VAL A 108 -7.72 -25.36 -8.50
C VAL A 108 -8.56 -24.18 -8.03
N TYR A 109 -7.89 -23.04 -7.91
CA TYR A 109 -8.48 -21.76 -7.53
C TYR A 109 -8.25 -20.71 -8.61
N VAL A 110 -9.04 -19.66 -8.57
CA VAL A 110 -8.86 -18.47 -9.40
C VAL A 110 -8.96 -17.22 -8.53
N ILE A 111 -8.09 -16.25 -8.77
CA ILE A 111 -8.08 -14.95 -8.11
C ILE A 111 -7.93 -13.82 -9.14
N SER A 112 -8.47 -12.64 -8.84
CA SER A 112 -8.22 -11.46 -9.66
C SER A 112 -6.76 -11.01 -9.54
N VAL A 113 -6.18 -10.45 -10.60
CA VAL A 113 -4.85 -9.81 -10.56
C VAL A 113 -4.77 -8.64 -9.59
N GLU A 114 -5.91 -8.05 -9.25
CA GLU A 114 -5.99 -6.99 -8.25
C GLU A 114 -6.05 -7.52 -6.81
N GLY A 115 -6.20 -8.83 -6.63
CA GLY A 115 -6.37 -9.49 -5.35
C GLY A 115 -7.83 -9.77 -5.01
N GLY A 116 -8.09 -10.07 -3.77
CA GLY A 116 -9.40 -10.44 -3.24
C GLY A 116 -9.46 -11.89 -2.79
N GLU A 117 -10.65 -12.41 -2.55
CA GLU A 117 -10.85 -13.79 -2.10
C GLU A 117 -10.69 -14.79 -3.25
N PRO A 118 -9.84 -15.80 -3.13
CA PRO A 118 -9.73 -16.86 -4.11
C PRO A 118 -11.02 -17.67 -4.23
N LYS A 119 -11.43 -17.96 -5.46
CA LYS A 119 -12.59 -18.79 -5.74
C LYS A 119 -12.15 -20.20 -6.15
N ARG A 120 -12.60 -21.22 -5.42
CA ARG A 120 -12.37 -22.64 -5.75
C ARG A 120 -13.13 -23.03 -7.02
N LEU A 121 -12.50 -23.80 -7.90
CA LEU A 121 -13.06 -24.30 -9.15
C LEU A 121 -13.29 -25.82 -9.15
N THR A 122 -12.55 -26.59 -8.36
CA THR A 122 -12.65 -28.05 -8.26
C THR A 122 -13.06 -28.53 -6.89
#